data_d1e8f265b14b7306536a5480004eb20a
#
_entry.id   d1e8f265b14b7306536a5480004eb20a
#
_cell.length_a   1.000
_cell.length_b   1.000
_cell.length_c   1.000
_cell.angle_alpha   90.00
_cell.angle_beta   90.00
_cell.angle_gamma   90.00
#
_symmetry.space_group_name_H-M   'P 1'
#
loop_
_entity.id
_entity.type
_entity.pdbx_description
1 polymer ?
#
loop_
_entity_poly.entity_id
_entity_poly.type
_entity_poly.pdbx_seq_one_letter_code
_entity_poly.pdbx_strand_id
1 'polypeptide(L)'
;MISFLSGCLYPEDRLAQNRVPYKDQIAMVQSAVDQFQEAEGGILPLKTKENETPIFQKYLIDFKKLSPRFIAEPPGSAFESGGIFQYVLVDVETDPTVKLIDLTMVDAIRDLKLRIKFFAERNGYPPYKEPLDQEKGYFSLDYDKLGYNNTSPFVVSPYSGKNLSLFIDTKGEILVDYSPDLYDALKKFKHNYKTGDDIRYLLVENYDFVPAFSVPYTVKDNDPIFLKE
;
A
#
# COMPACT_ATOMS: atom_id res chain seq x y z
N MET A 1 28.80 -38.52 -16.56
CA MET A 1 28.91 -37.22 -15.84
C MET A 1 27.60 -36.48 -16.01
N ILE A 2 26.81 -36.45 -14.98
CA ILE A 2 25.51 -35.75 -14.98
C ILE A 2 25.73 -34.49 -14.16
N SER A 3 25.72 -33.33 -14.82
CA SER A 3 25.80 -32.02 -14.18
C SER A 3 24.41 -31.61 -13.70
N PHE A 4 24.21 -31.57 -12.41
CA PHE A 4 23.03 -30.96 -11.80
C PHE A 4 23.17 -29.44 -11.90
N LEU A 5 22.35 -28.82 -12.74
CA LEU A 5 22.09 -27.38 -12.61
C LEU A 5 21.20 -27.17 -11.38
N SER A 6 21.81 -26.70 -10.30
CA SER A 6 21.08 -26.16 -9.17
C SER A 6 20.41 -24.85 -9.62
N GLY A 7 19.09 -24.93 -9.83
CA GLY A 7 18.26 -23.77 -10.05
C GLY A 7 18.41 -22.79 -8.90
N CYS A 8 18.44 -21.49 -9.23
CA CYS A 8 18.45 -20.40 -8.27
C CYS A 8 17.29 -20.56 -7.28
N LEU A 9 17.61 -20.98 -6.07
CA LEU A 9 16.78 -20.79 -4.92
C LEU A 9 16.64 -19.28 -4.73
N TYR A 10 15.46 -18.77 -5.00
CA TYR A 10 15.04 -17.46 -4.51
C TYR A 10 15.14 -17.51 -2.98
N PRO A 11 15.95 -16.67 -2.33
CA PRO A 11 16.25 -16.88 -0.92
C PRO A 11 15.00 -16.55 -0.09
N GLU A 12 14.30 -17.58 0.40
CA GLU A 12 13.28 -17.48 1.45
C GLU A 12 13.86 -16.84 2.72
N ASP A 13 15.17 -16.89 2.89
CA ASP A 13 15.89 -16.26 4.00
C ASP A 13 15.74 -14.75 4.08
N ARG A 14 15.51 -14.05 2.96
CA ARG A 14 15.18 -12.62 2.99
C ARG A 14 13.80 -12.34 3.56
N LEU A 15 12.84 -13.25 3.40
CA LEU A 15 11.52 -13.15 4.01
C LEU A 15 11.58 -13.39 5.53
N ALA A 16 12.50 -14.24 6.00
CA ALA A 16 12.68 -14.50 7.44
C ALA A 16 13.48 -13.40 8.15
N GLN A 17 14.50 -12.83 7.49
CA GLN A 17 15.27 -11.70 8.04
C GLN A 17 14.47 -10.39 8.07
N ASN A 18 13.51 -10.19 7.15
CA ASN A 18 12.59 -9.06 7.16
C ASN A 18 11.41 -9.23 8.13
N ARG A 19 11.31 -10.38 8.81
CA ARG A 19 10.44 -10.59 9.98
C ARG A 19 11.10 -10.17 11.30
N VAL A 20 12.08 -9.24 11.25
CA VAL A 20 12.42 -8.46 12.44
C VAL A 20 11.08 -7.92 12.98
N PRO A 21 10.85 -7.95 14.30
CA PRO A 21 9.56 -7.60 14.87
C PRO A 21 9.24 -6.14 14.56
N TYR A 22 8.68 -5.91 13.35
CA TYR A 22 8.28 -4.57 12.91
C TYR A 22 7.29 -3.93 13.90
N LYS A 23 6.58 -4.75 14.68
CA LYS A 23 5.69 -4.27 15.74
C LYS A 23 6.42 -3.49 16.83
N ASP A 24 7.56 -3.99 17.27
CA ASP A 24 8.38 -3.28 18.26
C ASP A 24 8.95 -1.99 17.66
N GLN A 25 9.28 -2.03 16.37
CA GLN A 25 9.75 -0.84 15.65
C GLN A 25 8.64 0.18 15.45
N ILE A 26 7.40 -0.22 15.16
CA ILE A 26 6.24 0.68 15.12
C ILE A 26 6.06 1.35 16.49
N ALA A 27 6.05 0.59 17.57
CA ALA A 27 5.90 1.13 18.92
C ALA A 27 7.02 2.13 19.29
N MET A 28 8.27 1.83 18.88
CA MET A 28 9.40 2.74 19.08
C MET A 28 9.22 4.05 18.28
N VAL A 29 8.78 3.96 17.03
CA VAL A 29 8.52 5.16 16.19
C VAL A 29 7.33 5.93 16.72
N GLN A 30 6.25 5.26 17.19
CA GLN A 30 5.11 5.92 17.81
C GLN A 30 5.57 6.75 19.01
N SER A 31 6.33 6.15 19.92
CA SER A 31 6.87 6.87 21.09
C SER A 31 7.73 8.08 20.68
N ALA A 32 8.52 7.97 19.62
CA ALA A 32 9.32 9.08 19.11
C ALA A 32 8.46 10.21 18.51
N VAL A 33 7.37 9.86 17.83
CA VAL A 33 6.39 10.81 17.28
C VAL A 33 5.68 11.55 18.41
N ASP A 34 5.23 10.83 19.43
CA ASP A 34 4.51 11.41 20.59
C ASP A 34 5.42 12.41 21.33
N GLN A 35 6.67 12.03 21.59
CA GLN A 35 7.65 12.92 22.23
C GLN A 35 7.99 14.14 21.37
N PHE A 36 8.09 13.97 20.05
CA PHE A 36 8.29 15.09 19.13
C PHE A 36 7.11 16.05 19.16
N GLN A 37 5.89 15.53 19.08
CA GLN A 37 4.66 16.32 19.09
C GLN A 37 4.54 17.13 20.38
N GLU A 38 4.83 16.53 21.53
CA GLU A 38 4.83 17.20 22.82
C GLU A 38 5.90 18.32 22.88
N ALA A 39 7.12 18.02 22.43
CA ALA A 39 8.24 18.95 22.45
C ALA A 39 8.09 20.12 21.47
N GLU A 40 7.43 19.91 20.34
CA GLU A 40 7.28 20.90 19.26
C GLU A 40 5.87 21.54 19.22
N GLY A 41 5.14 21.51 20.35
CA GLY A 41 3.88 22.23 20.51
C GLY A 41 2.74 21.72 19.62
N GLY A 42 2.65 20.41 19.41
CA GLY A 42 1.60 19.75 18.62
C GLY A 42 1.95 19.55 17.14
N ILE A 43 3.12 19.99 16.68
CA ILE A 43 3.56 19.76 15.30
C ILE A 43 3.93 18.29 15.12
N LEU A 44 3.64 17.73 13.93
CA LEU A 44 4.00 16.36 13.59
C LEU A 44 5.25 16.28 12.71
N PRO A 45 6.08 15.23 12.85
CA PRO A 45 7.32 15.05 12.10
C PRO A 45 7.05 14.52 10.69
N LEU A 46 6.36 15.30 9.85
CA LEU A 46 5.91 14.89 8.52
C LEU A 46 6.81 15.44 7.42
N LYS A 47 6.96 14.66 6.33
CA LYS A 47 7.47 15.12 5.04
C LYS A 47 6.41 15.98 4.36
N THR A 48 6.86 17.05 3.70
CA THR A 48 5.96 17.87 2.87
C THR A 48 5.52 17.06 1.64
N LYS A 49 4.22 16.99 1.39
CA LYS A 49 3.59 16.35 0.22
C LYS A 49 2.57 17.29 -0.40
N GLU A 50 2.26 17.06 -1.68
CA GLU A 50 1.21 17.78 -2.39
C GLU A 50 -0.18 17.44 -1.84
N ASN A 51 -1.12 18.38 -1.99
CA ASN A 51 -2.47 18.21 -1.43
C ASN A 51 -3.23 17.03 -2.05
N GLU A 52 -2.97 16.76 -3.33
CA GLU A 52 -3.60 15.67 -4.10
C GLU A 52 -3.02 14.28 -3.78
N THR A 53 -1.98 14.20 -2.94
CA THR A 53 -1.42 12.91 -2.55
C THR A 53 -2.50 12.07 -1.83
N PRO A 54 -2.72 10.80 -2.25
CA PRO A 54 -3.69 9.92 -1.61
C PRO A 54 -3.50 9.82 -0.11
N ILE A 55 -4.60 9.78 0.64
CA ILE A 55 -4.61 9.92 2.11
C ILE A 55 -3.62 8.97 2.82
N PHE A 56 -3.54 7.71 2.39
CA PHE A 56 -2.64 6.72 2.99
C PHE A 56 -1.18 6.83 2.54
N GLN A 57 -0.83 7.80 1.69
CA GLN A 57 0.53 8.08 1.23
C GLN A 57 0.95 9.53 1.54
N LYS A 58 0.06 10.30 2.17
CA LYS A 58 0.23 11.74 2.38
C LYS A 58 1.11 12.09 3.57
N TYR A 59 0.88 11.45 4.70
CA TYR A 59 1.50 11.83 5.97
C TYR A 59 2.70 10.97 6.33
N LEU A 60 3.70 10.96 5.43
CA LEU A 60 4.93 10.20 5.64
C LEU A 60 5.78 10.79 6.75
N ILE A 61 6.30 9.94 7.63
CA ILE A 61 7.18 10.36 8.72
C ILE A 61 8.52 10.84 8.16
N ASP A 62 8.97 12.01 8.60
CA ASP A 62 10.29 12.53 8.33
C ASP A 62 11.24 12.16 9.47
N PHE A 63 11.97 11.08 9.32
CA PHE A 63 12.94 10.62 10.31
C PHE A 63 14.06 11.63 10.59
N LYS A 64 14.35 12.58 9.68
CA LYS A 64 15.32 13.64 9.92
C LYS A 64 14.89 14.59 11.04
N LYS A 65 13.58 14.73 11.26
CA LYS A 65 13.03 15.52 12.36
C LYS A 65 13.07 14.76 13.70
N LEU A 66 13.03 13.44 13.65
CA LEU A 66 13.07 12.58 14.83
C LEU A 66 14.50 12.27 15.30
N SER A 67 15.43 12.06 14.36
CA SER A 67 16.80 11.69 14.68
C SER A 67 17.68 12.92 14.85
N PRO A 68 18.67 12.91 15.79
CA PRO A 68 18.92 11.85 16.77
C PRO A 68 18.20 12.06 18.13
N ARG A 69 17.35 13.08 18.24
CA ARG A 69 16.81 13.56 19.53
C ARG A 69 15.77 12.62 20.14
N PHE A 70 14.87 12.05 19.34
CA PHE A 70 13.74 11.23 19.78
C PHE A 70 13.93 9.76 19.43
N ILE A 71 14.75 9.48 18.43
CA ILE A 71 15.17 8.14 18.01
C ILE A 71 16.59 8.23 17.48
N ALA A 72 17.46 7.27 17.82
CA ALA A 72 18.87 7.33 17.42
C ALA A 72 19.02 7.35 15.88
N GLU A 73 18.32 6.42 15.22
CA GLU A 73 18.30 6.26 13.76
C GLU A 73 16.95 5.68 13.31
N PRO A 74 16.56 5.79 12.03
CA PRO A 74 15.38 5.15 11.51
C PRO A 74 15.46 3.62 11.70
N PRO A 75 14.31 2.93 11.98
CA PRO A 75 14.30 1.49 12.16
C PRO A 75 14.88 0.73 10.95
N GLY A 76 15.48 -0.45 11.20
CA GLY A 76 16.03 -1.29 10.12
C GLY A 76 14.99 -1.71 9.06
N SER A 77 13.71 -1.77 9.42
CA SER A 77 12.62 -2.05 8.48
C SER A 77 12.21 -0.81 7.65
N ALA A 78 12.63 0.40 8.03
CA ALA A 78 12.30 1.62 7.32
C ALA A 78 13.08 1.73 6.00
N PHE A 79 12.43 2.29 4.98
CA PHE A 79 13.05 2.55 3.67
C PHE A 79 14.34 3.37 3.78
N GLU A 80 14.38 4.33 4.68
CA GLU A 80 15.54 5.18 4.95
C GLU A 80 16.77 4.39 5.45
N SER A 81 16.55 3.21 6.03
CA SER A 81 17.60 2.28 6.48
C SER A 81 17.79 1.08 5.54
N GLY A 82 17.21 1.13 4.32
CA GLY A 82 17.27 0.04 3.34
C GLY A 82 16.22 -1.06 3.57
N GLY A 83 15.25 -0.85 4.45
CA GLY A 83 14.12 -1.73 4.67
C GLY A 83 13.03 -1.60 3.60
N ILE A 84 11.98 -2.37 3.75
CA ILE A 84 10.88 -2.49 2.78
C ILE A 84 9.61 -1.74 3.16
N PHE A 85 9.62 -1.03 4.29
CA PHE A 85 8.45 -0.29 4.75
C PHE A 85 8.68 1.21 4.73
N GLN A 86 7.64 1.95 4.37
CA GLN A 86 7.57 3.37 4.59
C GLN A 86 6.63 3.65 5.75
N TYR A 87 7.08 4.45 6.71
CA TYR A 87 6.31 4.81 7.89
C TYR A 87 5.41 6.01 7.59
N VAL A 88 4.15 5.91 7.96
CA VAL A 88 3.12 6.91 7.71
C VAL A 88 2.29 7.14 8.97
N LEU A 89 1.77 8.35 9.16
CA LEU A 89 0.77 8.64 10.18
C LEU A 89 -0.64 8.59 9.58
N VAL A 90 -1.56 8.05 10.33
CA VAL A 90 -3.01 8.15 10.11
C VAL A 90 -3.64 8.94 11.27
N ASP A 91 -4.87 9.40 11.08
CA ASP A 91 -5.66 10.13 12.09
C ASP A 91 -4.91 11.34 12.70
N VAL A 92 -4.17 12.04 11.85
CA VAL A 92 -3.22 13.10 12.22
C VAL A 92 -3.84 14.28 12.98
N GLU A 93 -5.16 14.46 12.89
CA GLU A 93 -5.88 15.56 13.54
C GLU A 93 -6.40 15.18 14.93
N THR A 94 -6.53 13.89 15.23
CA THR A 94 -7.17 13.42 16.47
C THR A 94 -6.23 12.56 17.32
N ASP A 95 -5.71 11.48 16.75
CA ASP A 95 -4.84 10.50 17.42
C ASP A 95 -3.78 9.97 16.44
N PRO A 96 -2.70 10.75 16.20
CA PRO A 96 -1.70 10.41 15.18
C PRO A 96 -1.09 9.04 15.40
N THR A 97 -1.47 8.06 14.60
CA THR A 97 -1.09 6.67 14.76
C THR A 97 -0.12 6.24 13.67
N VAL A 98 0.99 5.62 14.06
CA VAL A 98 2.02 5.10 13.14
C VAL A 98 1.55 3.82 12.47
N LYS A 99 1.61 3.81 11.15
CA LYS A 99 1.31 2.65 10.28
C LYS A 99 2.40 2.48 9.23
N LEU A 100 2.32 1.39 8.48
CA LEU A 100 3.28 1.02 7.46
C LEU A 100 2.65 1.00 6.06
N ILE A 101 3.44 1.43 5.08
CA ILE A 101 3.22 1.11 3.66
C ILE A 101 4.21 0.03 3.29
N ASP A 102 3.72 -1.09 2.75
CA ASP A 102 4.57 -2.14 2.18
C ASP A 102 5.05 -1.71 0.78
N LEU A 103 6.35 -1.52 0.63
CA LEU A 103 6.96 -1.09 -0.62
C LEU A 103 7.26 -2.24 -1.58
N THR A 104 7.07 -3.50 -1.17
CA THR A 104 7.27 -4.66 -2.06
C THR A 104 6.35 -4.61 -3.27
N MET A 105 5.17 -3.99 -3.14
CA MET A 105 4.22 -3.78 -4.23
C MET A 105 4.68 -2.74 -5.27
N VAL A 106 5.58 -1.84 -4.89
CA VAL A 106 6.00 -0.72 -5.76
C VAL A 106 6.72 -1.22 -7.01
N ASP A 107 7.51 -2.29 -6.92
CA ASP A 107 8.23 -2.83 -8.06
C ASP A 107 7.28 -3.44 -9.10
N ALA A 108 6.25 -4.16 -8.67
CA ALA A 108 5.22 -4.71 -9.56
C ALA A 108 4.41 -3.60 -10.24
N ILE A 109 4.02 -2.57 -9.49
CA ILE A 109 3.31 -1.39 -10.02
C ILE A 109 4.18 -0.65 -11.03
N ARG A 110 5.47 -0.46 -10.75
CA ARG A 110 6.40 0.25 -11.62
C ARG A 110 6.65 -0.51 -12.93
N ASP A 111 6.87 -1.82 -12.87
CA ASP A 111 7.04 -2.64 -14.08
C ASP A 111 5.79 -2.59 -14.96
N LEU A 112 4.62 -2.76 -14.35
CA LEU A 112 3.34 -2.67 -15.05
C LEU A 112 3.14 -1.30 -15.69
N LYS A 113 3.40 -0.21 -14.94
CA LYS A 113 3.29 1.16 -15.44
C LYS A 113 4.21 1.43 -16.64
N LEU A 114 5.43 0.89 -16.60
CA LEU A 114 6.37 1.00 -17.72
C LEU A 114 5.87 0.27 -18.98
N ARG A 115 5.36 -0.96 -18.84
CA ARG A 115 4.80 -1.75 -19.95
C ARG A 115 3.57 -1.06 -20.56
N ILE A 116 2.68 -0.52 -19.73
CA ILE A 116 1.51 0.25 -20.19
C ILE A 116 1.96 1.48 -20.98
N LYS A 117 2.95 2.21 -20.48
CA LYS A 117 3.51 3.37 -21.18
C LYS A 117 4.01 3.01 -22.57
N PHE A 118 4.85 1.97 -22.69
CA PHE A 118 5.36 1.52 -24.00
C PHE A 118 4.25 1.02 -24.94
N PHE A 119 3.23 0.36 -24.40
CA PHE A 119 2.07 -0.03 -25.20
C PHE A 119 1.30 1.19 -25.70
N ALA A 120 1.00 2.14 -24.83
CA ALA A 120 0.25 3.35 -25.15
C ALA A 120 0.98 4.25 -26.15
N GLU A 121 2.30 4.38 -26.06
CA GLU A 121 3.13 5.10 -27.05
C GLU A 121 3.05 4.52 -28.46
N ARG A 122 2.88 3.20 -28.57
CA ARG A 122 2.78 2.51 -29.88
C ARG A 122 1.36 2.49 -30.44
N ASN A 123 0.36 2.42 -29.58
CA ASN A 123 -1.03 2.17 -29.98
C ASN A 123 -1.95 3.38 -29.81
N GLY A 124 -1.51 4.43 -29.11
CA GLY A 124 -2.29 5.66 -28.87
C GLY A 124 -3.30 5.56 -27.71
N TYR A 125 -3.38 4.42 -27.02
CA TYR A 125 -4.29 4.20 -25.89
C TYR A 125 -3.72 3.13 -24.94
N PRO A 126 -4.08 3.15 -23.63
CA PRO A 126 -3.73 2.08 -22.70
C PRO A 126 -4.46 0.76 -23.02
N PRO A 127 -3.92 -0.40 -22.62
CA PRO A 127 -4.49 -1.73 -22.92
C PRO A 127 -5.66 -2.06 -21.98
N TYR A 128 -6.71 -1.25 -22.00
CA TYR A 128 -7.94 -1.52 -21.26
C TYR A 128 -8.60 -2.82 -21.74
N LYS A 129 -9.17 -3.60 -20.79
CA LYS A 129 -9.91 -4.83 -21.11
C LYS A 129 -11.40 -4.65 -20.83
N GLU A 130 -11.79 -4.62 -19.57
CA GLU A 130 -13.17 -4.50 -19.14
C GLU A 130 -13.33 -3.38 -18.12
N PRO A 131 -14.46 -2.66 -18.13
CA PRO A 131 -14.73 -1.70 -17.07
C PRO A 131 -15.01 -2.45 -15.76
N LEU A 132 -14.33 -2.08 -14.69
CA LEU A 132 -14.64 -2.50 -13.32
C LEU A 132 -15.69 -1.56 -12.70
N ASP A 133 -15.56 -0.29 -12.99
CA ASP A 133 -16.55 0.76 -12.71
C ASP A 133 -16.46 1.83 -13.80
N GLN A 134 -17.47 1.87 -14.68
CA GLN A 134 -17.49 2.78 -15.82
C GLN A 134 -17.67 4.24 -15.40
N GLU A 135 -18.44 4.51 -14.33
CA GLU A 135 -18.68 5.87 -13.84
C GLU A 135 -17.41 6.47 -13.23
N LYS A 136 -16.59 5.62 -12.59
CA LYS A 136 -15.31 6.00 -11.99
C LYS A 136 -14.14 5.95 -12.98
N GLY A 137 -14.33 5.32 -14.13
CA GLY A 137 -13.26 5.13 -15.09
C GLY A 137 -12.19 4.14 -14.63
N TYR A 138 -12.59 3.09 -13.91
CA TYR A 138 -11.70 2.00 -13.51
C TYR A 138 -11.82 0.84 -14.47
N PHE A 139 -10.68 0.33 -14.92
CA PHE A 139 -10.59 -0.73 -15.93
C PHE A 139 -9.63 -1.83 -15.52
N SER A 140 -9.98 -3.06 -15.82
CA SER A 140 -9.00 -4.14 -15.86
C SER A 140 -8.06 -3.97 -17.04
N LEU A 141 -6.93 -4.66 -17.00
CA LEU A 141 -5.88 -4.58 -18.02
C LEU A 141 -5.82 -5.85 -18.86
N ASP A 142 -5.57 -5.68 -20.15
CA ASP A 142 -5.26 -6.77 -21.06
C ASP A 142 -3.77 -7.14 -20.91
N TYR A 143 -3.48 -8.04 -19.99
CA TYR A 143 -2.12 -8.43 -19.66
C TYR A 143 -1.39 -9.16 -20.80
N ASP A 144 -2.13 -9.82 -21.69
CA ASP A 144 -1.53 -10.49 -22.84
C ASP A 144 -0.91 -9.47 -23.82
N LYS A 145 -1.58 -8.32 -24.01
CA LYS A 145 -1.03 -7.19 -24.80
C LYS A 145 0.21 -6.57 -24.16
N LEU A 146 0.39 -6.75 -22.86
CA LEU A 146 1.55 -6.27 -22.11
C LEU A 146 2.69 -7.30 -22.05
N GLY A 147 2.53 -8.48 -22.67
CA GLY A 147 3.54 -9.52 -22.74
C GLY A 147 3.65 -10.41 -21.51
N TYR A 148 2.57 -10.52 -20.73
CA TYR A 148 2.55 -11.39 -19.54
C TYR A 148 2.19 -12.85 -19.82
N ASN A 149 1.86 -13.23 -21.09
CA ASN A 149 1.71 -14.61 -21.57
C ASN A 149 0.92 -15.51 -20.62
N ASN A 150 -0.34 -15.20 -20.37
CA ASN A 150 -1.27 -15.91 -19.47
C ASN A 150 -0.92 -15.81 -17.96
N THR A 151 -0.03 -14.93 -17.56
CA THR A 151 0.22 -14.61 -16.15
C THR A 151 -0.21 -13.18 -15.88
N SER A 152 -1.05 -12.97 -14.86
CA SER A 152 -1.40 -11.61 -14.44
C SER A 152 -0.42 -11.17 -13.35
N PRO A 153 0.13 -9.95 -13.42
CA PRO A 153 0.89 -9.41 -12.32
C PRO A 153 -0.03 -9.21 -11.11
N PHE A 154 0.53 -9.40 -9.92
CA PHE A 154 -0.19 -9.23 -8.67
C PHE A 154 0.74 -8.61 -7.62
N VAL A 155 0.16 -8.13 -6.56
CA VAL A 155 0.87 -7.79 -5.33
C VAL A 155 0.39 -8.68 -4.19
N VAL A 156 1.26 -8.94 -3.22
CA VAL A 156 0.87 -9.75 -2.05
C VAL A 156 0.26 -8.84 -0.99
N SER A 157 -0.92 -9.19 -0.51
CA SER A 157 -1.59 -8.45 0.56
C SER A 157 -0.80 -8.51 1.86
N PRO A 158 -0.53 -7.36 2.51
CA PRO A 158 0.07 -7.34 3.83
C PRO A 158 -0.90 -7.79 4.95
N TYR A 159 -2.18 -7.92 4.64
CA TYR A 159 -3.25 -8.30 5.58
C TYR A 159 -3.51 -9.80 5.60
N SER A 160 -3.66 -10.39 4.42
CA SER A 160 -4.11 -11.79 4.25
C SER A 160 -3.05 -12.69 3.62
N GLY A 161 -1.98 -12.12 3.02
CA GLY A 161 -1.02 -12.88 2.21
C GLY A 161 -1.58 -13.33 0.85
N LYS A 162 -2.82 -12.95 0.49
CA LYS A 162 -3.41 -13.27 -0.81
C LYS A 162 -2.79 -12.44 -1.93
N ASN A 163 -2.83 -12.97 -3.15
CA ASN A 163 -2.49 -12.20 -4.34
C ASN A 163 -3.63 -11.25 -4.68
N LEU A 164 -3.32 -9.95 -4.74
CA LEU A 164 -4.26 -8.90 -5.13
C LEU A 164 -4.02 -8.49 -6.56
N SER A 165 -5.11 -8.32 -7.32
CA SER A 165 -5.06 -7.84 -8.69
C SER A 165 -4.77 -6.34 -8.77
N LEU A 166 -4.28 -5.93 -9.94
CA LEU A 166 -4.02 -4.54 -10.27
C LEU A 166 -5.03 -4.07 -11.33
N PHE A 167 -5.41 -2.81 -11.25
CA PHE A 167 -6.26 -2.19 -12.25
C PHE A 167 -5.77 -0.76 -12.55
N ILE A 168 -6.35 -0.12 -13.54
CA ILE A 168 -5.94 1.21 -14.02
C ILE A 168 -7.12 2.16 -14.03
N ASP A 169 -6.86 3.42 -13.69
CA ASP A 169 -7.83 4.50 -13.88
C ASP A 169 -7.63 5.24 -15.24
N THR A 170 -8.51 6.18 -15.54
CA THR A 170 -8.42 7.02 -16.75
C THR A 170 -7.24 7.97 -16.75
N LYS A 171 -6.60 8.23 -15.62
CA LYS A 171 -5.39 9.05 -15.50
C LYS A 171 -4.12 8.24 -15.75
N GLY A 172 -4.24 6.90 -15.89
CA GLY A 172 -3.11 5.99 -16.07
C GLY A 172 -2.46 5.56 -14.76
N GLU A 173 -3.09 5.82 -13.63
CA GLU A 173 -2.59 5.36 -12.34
C GLU A 173 -2.93 3.88 -12.13
N ILE A 174 -1.96 3.13 -11.64
CA ILE A 174 -2.12 1.72 -11.30
C ILE A 174 -2.51 1.61 -9.83
N LEU A 175 -3.57 0.87 -9.61
CA LEU A 175 -4.25 0.75 -8.32
C LEU A 175 -4.32 -0.72 -7.91
N VAL A 176 -4.31 -0.97 -6.61
CA VAL A 176 -4.42 -2.31 -6.01
C VAL A 176 -5.87 -2.55 -5.61
N ASP A 177 -6.40 -3.70 -5.99
CA ASP A 177 -7.74 -4.12 -5.59
C ASP A 177 -7.71 -4.79 -4.20
N TYR A 178 -8.11 -4.04 -3.18
CA TYR A 178 -8.22 -4.53 -1.80
C TYR A 178 -9.59 -5.14 -1.48
N SER A 179 -10.48 -5.31 -2.46
CA SER A 179 -11.81 -5.89 -2.19
C SER A 179 -11.77 -7.26 -1.50
N PRO A 180 -10.80 -8.17 -1.77
CA PRO A 180 -10.71 -9.43 -1.06
C PRO A 180 -10.39 -9.28 0.44
N ASP A 181 -9.49 -8.34 0.77
CA ASP A 181 -9.11 -8.06 2.17
C ASP A 181 -10.23 -7.35 2.93
N LEU A 182 -10.91 -6.41 2.27
CA LEU A 182 -12.05 -5.70 2.83
C LEU A 182 -13.22 -6.63 3.09
N TYR A 183 -13.48 -7.58 2.18
CA TYR A 183 -14.51 -8.60 2.38
C TYR A 183 -14.23 -9.49 3.60
N ASP A 184 -12.99 -9.93 3.77
CA ASP A 184 -12.57 -10.70 4.94
C ASP A 184 -12.66 -9.85 6.22
N ALA A 185 -12.27 -8.58 6.17
CA ALA A 185 -12.33 -7.66 7.29
C ALA A 185 -13.77 -7.37 7.75
N LEU A 186 -14.68 -7.12 6.81
CA LEU A 186 -16.11 -6.91 7.09
C LEU A 186 -16.75 -8.12 7.82
N LYS A 187 -16.28 -9.34 7.53
CA LYS A 187 -16.76 -10.56 8.21
C LYS A 187 -16.08 -10.80 9.56
N LYS A 188 -14.83 -10.42 9.68
CA LYS A 188 -13.99 -10.74 10.85
C LYS A 188 -14.15 -9.76 12.00
N PHE A 189 -14.30 -8.47 11.69
CA PHE A 189 -14.31 -7.42 12.70
C PHE A 189 -15.72 -6.86 12.91
N LYS A 190 -16.01 -6.46 14.16
CA LYS A 190 -17.23 -5.70 14.46
C LYS A 190 -17.05 -4.29 13.90
N HIS A 191 -18.02 -3.80 13.19
CA HIS A 191 -17.99 -2.47 12.60
C HIS A 191 -19.40 -1.88 12.51
N ASN A 192 -19.47 -0.54 12.32
CA ASN A 192 -20.71 0.20 12.11
C ASN A 192 -20.73 0.90 10.75
N TYR A 193 -19.83 0.54 9.84
CA TYR A 193 -19.73 1.11 8.49
C TYR A 193 -21.02 0.89 7.70
N LYS A 194 -21.44 1.93 6.98
CA LYS A 194 -22.65 1.95 6.13
C LYS A 194 -22.26 2.29 4.71
N THR A 195 -23.17 2.08 3.78
CA THR A 195 -23.03 2.56 2.41
C THR A 195 -22.79 4.06 2.41
N GLY A 196 -21.71 4.49 1.77
CA GLY A 196 -21.21 5.87 1.77
C GLY A 196 -19.98 6.12 2.65
N ASP A 197 -19.70 5.24 3.62
CA ASP A 197 -18.49 5.33 4.43
C ASP A 197 -17.31 4.69 3.71
N ASP A 198 -16.11 5.23 3.90
CA ASP A 198 -14.87 4.62 3.37
C ASP A 198 -14.42 3.47 4.27
N ILE A 199 -14.69 2.23 3.85
CA ILE A 199 -14.38 1.02 4.63
C ILE A 199 -12.89 0.64 4.62
N ARG A 200 -12.02 1.34 3.91
CA ARG A 200 -10.56 1.10 3.99
C ARG A 200 -10.03 1.33 5.40
N TYR A 201 -10.66 2.22 6.14
CA TYR A 201 -10.32 2.46 7.54
C TYR A 201 -10.51 1.22 8.43
N LEU A 202 -11.40 0.28 8.07
CA LEU A 202 -11.53 -0.99 8.78
C LEU A 202 -10.22 -1.82 8.75
N LEU A 203 -9.46 -1.75 7.64
CA LEU A 203 -8.12 -2.36 7.58
C LEU A 203 -7.13 -1.58 8.45
N VAL A 204 -7.15 -0.26 8.37
CA VAL A 204 -6.24 0.62 9.12
C VAL A 204 -6.42 0.47 10.63
N GLU A 205 -7.66 0.38 11.11
CA GLU A 205 -8.00 0.22 12.52
C GLU A 205 -7.52 -1.12 13.11
N ASN A 206 -7.50 -2.18 12.29
CA ASN A 206 -7.28 -3.54 12.76
C ASN A 206 -5.91 -4.14 12.42
N TYR A 207 -5.10 -3.45 11.61
CA TYR A 207 -3.80 -3.93 11.16
C TYR A 207 -2.74 -2.83 11.23
N ASP A 208 -1.48 -3.22 11.12
CA ASP A 208 -0.32 -2.32 11.18
C ASP A 208 -0.03 -1.62 9.84
N PHE A 209 -0.73 -2.01 8.77
CA PHE A 209 -0.53 -1.50 7.41
C PHE A 209 -1.69 -0.62 6.96
N VAL A 210 -1.40 0.28 6.01
CA VAL A 210 -2.41 1.05 5.29
C VAL A 210 -2.59 0.52 3.86
N PRO A 211 -3.80 0.59 3.28
CA PRO A 211 -4.07 0.17 1.90
C PRO A 211 -3.58 1.23 0.90
N ALA A 212 -2.25 1.32 0.75
CA ALA A 212 -1.63 2.23 -0.21
C ALA A 212 -1.99 1.84 -1.66
N PHE A 213 -1.92 2.80 -2.59
CA PHE A 213 -2.30 2.62 -3.99
C PHE A 213 -3.74 2.14 -4.20
N SER A 214 -4.63 2.43 -3.26
CA SER A 214 -6.04 2.07 -3.33
C SER A 214 -6.93 3.27 -3.65
N VAL A 215 -8.13 2.96 -4.12
CA VAL A 215 -9.24 3.92 -4.20
C VAL A 215 -10.19 3.73 -3.02
N PRO A 216 -11.05 4.69 -2.70
CA PRO A 216 -12.08 4.53 -1.68
C PRO A 216 -13.05 3.38 -2.00
N TYR A 217 -13.38 2.61 -0.98
CA TYR A 217 -14.38 1.54 -1.02
C TYR A 217 -15.47 1.81 0.01
N THR A 218 -16.68 1.36 -0.29
CA THR A 218 -17.80 1.34 0.66
C THR A 218 -18.43 -0.04 0.75
N VAL A 219 -19.32 -0.24 1.71
CA VAL A 219 -20.06 -1.48 1.89
C VAL A 219 -21.45 -1.37 1.29
N LYS A 220 -21.87 -2.39 0.53
CA LYS A 220 -23.24 -2.58 0.10
C LYS A 220 -23.58 -4.07 0.17
N ASP A 221 -24.66 -4.42 0.84
CA ASP A 221 -25.10 -5.81 1.04
C ASP A 221 -24.01 -6.73 1.61
N ASN A 222 -23.16 -6.20 2.51
CA ASN A 222 -21.97 -6.81 3.09
C ASN A 222 -20.81 -7.08 2.11
N ASP A 223 -20.87 -6.56 0.91
CA ASP A 223 -19.79 -6.64 -0.07
C ASP A 223 -19.07 -5.29 -0.22
N PRO A 224 -17.73 -5.28 -0.38
CA PRO A 224 -17.00 -4.07 -0.71
C PRO A 224 -17.23 -3.69 -2.17
N ILE A 225 -17.62 -2.46 -2.40
CA ILE A 225 -17.75 -1.85 -3.73
C ILE A 225 -17.00 -0.54 -3.78
N PHE A 226 -16.68 -0.03 -4.95
CA PHE A 226 -16.04 1.28 -5.08
C PHE A 226 -16.97 2.38 -4.53
N LEU A 227 -16.43 3.25 -3.67
CA LEU A 227 -17.18 4.37 -3.09
C LEU A 227 -17.47 5.40 -4.17
N LYS A 228 -18.74 5.76 -4.35
CA LYS A 228 -19.16 6.89 -5.20
C LYS A 228 -18.95 8.19 -4.42
N GLU A 229 -18.22 9.14 -5.02
CA GLU A 229 -18.10 10.51 -4.52
C GLU A 229 -19.38 11.29 -4.68
#